data_c2f6b5d64248737e188a36863bc2d0ca
#
_entry.id   c2f6b5d64248737e188a36863bc2d0ca
#
_cell.length_a   1.000
_cell.length_b   1.000
_cell.length_c   1.000
_cell.angle_alpha   90.00
_cell.angle_beta   90.00
_cell.angle_gamma   90.00
#
_symmetry.space_group_name_H-M   'P 1'
#
loop_
_entity.id
_entity.type
_entity.pdbx_description
1 polymer ?
#
loop_
_entity_poly.entity_id
_entity_poly.type
_entity_poly.pdbx_seq_one_letter_code
_entity_poly.pdbx_strand_id
1 'polypeptide(L)'
;MVPPVNGTKSCPARVPSVSNQTCPSTPVNGIEAWAEKLHARVPLHHVLGSVHMQVTHYKARYFTGDVFAYQQLYFEHLAESAETGLFDTLAHPDLVKNEAPDAWEFNRIRPFIERALDRIARTGVAMEINTSGLNKALPEMNPGPLMLRMMRERNIPVVIGADAHRPTRVGDRYEEALTHLENAGYHQVSLFLERRRQDIPIAAARASLRTAPPVAAR
;
A
#
# COMPACT_ATOMS: atom_id res chain seq x y z
N MET A 1 -50.28 20.11 -19.87
CA MET A 1 -48.91 20.54 -20.27
C MET A 1 -48.04 20.46 -19.04
N VAL A 2 -47.21 19.39 -18.94
CA VAL A 2 -46.26 19.18 -17.83
C VAL A 2 -44.87 19.49 -18.41
N PRO A 3 -44.03 20.31 -17.75
CA PRO A 3 -42.70 20.63 -18.27
C PRO A 3 -41.75 19.44 -18.04
N PRO A 4 -40.69 19.27 -18.87
CA PRO A 4 -39.75 18.19 -18.77
C PRO A 4 -38.78 18.38 -17.60
N VAL A 5 -38.59 17.35 -16.80
CA VAL A 5 -37.58 17.29 -15.72
C VAL A 5 -36.23 17.03 -16.36
N ASN A 6 -35.37 18.07 -16.43
CA ASN A 6 -33.96 17.91 -16.79
C ASN A 6 -33.20 17.22 -15.64
N GLY A 7 -33.09 15.93 -15.74
CA GLY A 7 -32.20 15.16 -14.88
C GLY A 7 -30.75 15.24 -15.38
N THR A 8 -29.99 16.17 -14.84
CA THR A 8 -28.52 16.14 -14.97
C THR A 8 -27.99 14.95 -14.17
N LYS A 9 -27.70 13.87 -14.86
CA LYS A 9 -26.89 12.77 -14.28
C LYS A 9 -25.49 13.32 -14.00
N SER A 10 -25.23 13.66 -12.75
CA SER A 10 -23.88 13.92 -12.27
C SER A 10 -23.08 12.61 -12.39
N CYS A 11 -22.11 12.61 -13.29
CA CYS A 11 -21.10 11.56 -13.37
C CYS A 11 -20.37 11.54 -12.01
N PRO A 12 -20.20 10.38 -11.34
CA PRO A 12 -19.42 10.33 -10.12
C PRO A 12 -17.99 10.77 -10.45
N ALA A 13 -17.50 11.77 -9.72
CA ALA A 13 -16.14 12.27 -9.85
C ALA A 13 -15.16 11.09 -9.76
N ARG A 14 -14.35 10.91 -10.80
CA ARG A 14 -13.21 9.99 -10.76
C ARG A 14 -12.32 10.43 -9.60
N VAL A 15 -12.18 9.59 -8.60
CA VAL A 15 -11.16 9.75 -7.56
C VAL A 15 -9.80 9.57 -8.23
N PRO A 16 -8.97 10.60 -8.35
CA PRO A 16 -7.63 10.42 -8.90
C PRO A 16 -6.79 9.63 -7.90
N SER A 17 -6.45 8.41 -8.25
CA SER A 17 -5.38 7.69 -7.57
C SER A 17 -4.05 8.32 -8.01
N VAL A 18 -3.47 9.17 -7.19
CA VAL A 18 -2.12 9.67 -7.42
C VAL A 18 -1.14 8.62 -6.91
N SER A 19 -0.79 7.67 -7.77
CA SER A 19 0.40 6.86 -7.53
C SER A 19 1.61 7.75 -7.81
N ASN A 20 2.18 8.32 -6.77
CA ASN A 20 3.40 9.11 -6.90
C ASN A 20 4.56 8.13 -7.09
N GLN A 21 4.97 7.89 -8.34
CA GLN A 21 6.15 7.08 -8.68
C GLN A 21 7.48 7.78 -8.34
N THR A 22 7.45 8.89 -7.66
CA THR A 22 8.64 9.50 -7.10
C THR A 22 8.84 8.95 -5.70
N CYS A 23 9.73 7.96 -5.58
CA CYS A 23 10.24 7.54 -4.28
C CYS A 23 10.91 8.72 -3.58
N PRO A 24 10.36 9.27 -2.51
CA PRO A 24 11.14 9.99 -1.55
C PRO A 24 11.76 8.98 -0.60
N SER A 25 12.74 8.28 -1.06
CA SER A 25 13.54 7.43 -0.19
C SER A 25 14.78 8.19 0.21
N THR A 26 14.59 9.16 0.99
CA THR A 26 15.43 9.88 1.95
C THR A 26 14.75 11.21 2.25
N PRO A 27 14.86 11.78 3.43
CA PRO A 27 14.59 13.19 3.64
C PRO A 27 15.55 13.98 2.75
N VAL A 28 15.21 14.15 1.48
CA VAL A 28 15.85 15.11 0.61
C VAL A 28 15.15 16.41 0.94
N ASN A 29 15.82 17.25 1.72
CA ASN A 29 15.34 18.58 2.07
C ASN A 29 14.68 19.25 0.86
N GLY A 30 13.35 19.37 0.88
CA GLY A 30 12.54 20.00 -0.16
C GLY A 30 11.51 19.13 -0.89
N ILE A 31 11.59 17.79 -0.85
CA ILE A 31 10.56 16.92 -1.45
C ILE A 31 9.30 16.95 -0.61
N GLU A 32 9.44 16.95 0.71
CA GLU A 32 8.32 17.00 1.66
C GLU A 32 7.48 18.25 1.41
N ALA A 33 8.12 19.41 1.37
CA ALA A 33 7.44 20.68 1.11
C ALA A 33 6.79 20.74 -0.29
N TRP A 34 7.35 20.07 -1.28
CA TRP A 34 6.74 19.93 -2.60
C TRP A 34 5.54 18.99 -2.56
N ALA A 35 5.65 17.84 -1.89
CA ALA A 35 4.57 16.88 -1.73
C ALA A 35 3.39 17.50 -0.95
N GLU A 36 3.64 18.22 0.13
CA GLU A 36 2.63 18.97 0.87
C GLU A 36 1.89 19.98 -0.02
N LYS A 37 2.64 20.75 -0.81
CA LYS A 37 2.04 21.69 -1.78
C LYS A 37 1.21 20.99 -2.85
N LEU A 38 1.65 19.81 -3.30
CA LEU A 38 0.90 19.00 -4.26
C LEU A 38 -0.39 18.47 -3.63
N HIS A 39 -0.31 17.92 -2.42
CA HIS A 39 -1.47 17.41 -1.70
C HIS A 39 -2.50 18.49 -1.38
N ALA A 40 -2.04 19.72 -1.12
CA ALA A 40 -2.92 20.87 -0.86
C ALA A 40 -3.67 21.39 -2.11
N ARG A 41 -3.27 20.97 -3.33
CA ARG A 41 -3.86 21.47 -4.58
C ARG A 41 -5.19 20.83 -4.95
N VAL A 42 -5.46 19.64 -4.42
CA VAL A 42 -6.65 18.85 -4.72
C VAL A 42 -7.16 18.17 -3.46
N PRO A 43 -8.48 18.00 -3.30
CA PRO A 43 -9.04 17.23 -2.19
C PRO A 43 -8.74 15.74 -2.41
N LEU A 44 -7.71 15.24 -1.74
CA LEU A 44 -7.35 13.83 -1.78
C LEU A 44 -8.11 13.07 -0.70
N HIS A 45 -8.62 11.90 -1.04
CA HIS A 45 -9.25 10.99 -0.09
C HIS A 45 -8.24 10.07 0.58
N HIS A 46 -7.19 9.68 -0.15
CA HIS A 46 -6.18 8.72 0.29
C HIS A 46 -4.85 8.98 -0.41
N VAL A 47 -3.75 8.97 0.33
CA VAL A 47 -2.40 9.16 -0.20
C VAL A 47 -1.55 7.95 0.16
N LEU A 48 -1.05 7.25 -0.87
CA LEU A 48 -0.15 6.12 -0.73
C LEU A 48 1.29 6.56 -0.94
N GLY A 49 2.17 6.14 -0.01
CA GLY A 49 3.61 6.22 -0.15
C GLY A 49 4.19 4.85 -0.51
N SER A 50 5.23 4.82 -1.33
CA SER A 50 5.88 3.56 -1.70
C SER A 50 7.38 3.72 -1.85
N VAL A 51 8.13 2.67 -1.51
CA VAL A 51 9.56 2.56 -1.78
C VAL A 51 9.76 1.64 -2.97
N HIS A 52 10.30 2.19 -4.06
CA HIS A 52 10.52 1.46 -5.32
C HIS A 52 12.00 1.26 -5.59
N MET A 53 12.59 0.27 -4.97
CA MET A 53 14.02 -0.03 -5.08
C MET A 53 14.45 -0.56 -6.46
N GLN A 54 13.52 -1.09 -7.25
CA GLN A 54 13.77 -1.57 -8.62
C GLN A 54 14.01 -0.42 -9.62
N VAL A 55 13.67 0.82 -9.27
CA VAL A 55 13.82 1.96 -10.16
C VAL A 55 15.29 2.30 -10.35
N THR A 56 15.70 2.51 -11.60
CA THR A 56 17.11 2.67 -12.01
C THR A 56 17.85 3.73 -11.19
N HIS A 57 17.28 4.91 -10.98
CA HIS A 57 17.94 5.99 -10.24
C HIS A 57 18.07 5.69 -8.74
N TYR A 58 17.10 4.98 -8.13
CA TYR A 58 17.20 4.53 -6.77
C TYR A 58 18.32 3.50 -6.62
N LYS A 59 18.34 2.51 -7.51
CA LYS A 59 19.36 1.47 -7.54
C LYS A 59 20.77 2.07 -7.75
N ALA A 60 20.91 3.00 -8.69
CA ALA A 60 22.18 3.69 -8.94
C ALA A 60 22.69 4.48 -7.72
N ARG A 61 21.80 4.98 -6.89
CA ARG A 61 22.15 5.76 -5.70
C ARG A 61 22.51 4.91 -4.49
N TYR A 62 21.81 3.78 -4.29
CA TYR A 62 21.81 3.07 -3.02
C TYR A 62 22.34 1.64 -3.08
N PHE A 63 22.42 1.04 -4.27
CA PHE A 63 22.94 -0.32 -4.40
C PHE A 63 24.45 -0.33 -4.54
N THR A 64 25.13 -0.88 -3.54
CA THR A 64 26.61 -0.94 -3.47
C THR A 64 27.18 -2.29 -3.90
N GLY A 65 26.33 -3.20 -4.41
CA GLY A 65 26.72 -4.58 -4.73
C GLY A 65 26.34 -5.58 -3.63
N ASP A 66 26.02 -5.13 -2.42
CA ASP A 66 25.53 -5.98 -1.33
C ASP A 66 23.99 -6.01 -1.30
N VAL A 67 23.42 -7.16 -1.71
CA VAL A 67 21.97 -7.36 -1.75
C VAL A 67 21.36 -7.30 -0.37
N PHE A 68 22.02 -7.86 0.65
CA PHE A 68 21.48 -7.87 2.00
C PHE A 68 21.45 -6.46 2.61
N ALA A 69 22.53 -5.70 2.46
CA ALA A 69 22.54 -4.30 2.89
C ALA A 69 21.46 -3.47 2.17
N TYR A 70 21.20 -3.79 0.90
CA TYR A 70 20.16 -3.14 0.12
C TYR A 70 18.73 -3.47 0.62
N GLN A 71 18.51 -4.72 1.01
CA GLN A 71 17.26 -5.14 1.66
C GLN A 71 17.06 -4.46 3.01
N GLN A 72 18.12 -4.33 3.82
CA GLN A 72 18.06 -3.59 5.10
C GLN A 72 17.69 -2.13 4.89
N LEU A 73 18.32 -1.48 3.93
CA LEU A 73 18.06 -0.07 3.60
C LEU A 73 16.61 0.15 3.13
N TYR A 74 16.02 -0.80 2.43
CA TYR A 74 14.61 -0.73 2.05
C TYR A 74 13.70 -0.55 3.27
N PHE A 75 13.88 -1.35 4.33
CA PHE A 75 13.07 -1.26 5.54
C PHE A 75 13.34 0.01 6.33
N GLU A 76 14.58 0.52 6.30
CA GLU A 76 14.91 1.82 6.86
C GLU A 76 14.13 2.94 6.15
N HIS A 77 14.20 3.00 4.83
CA HIS A 77 13.46 4.00 4.04
C HIS A 77 11.94 3.84 4.14
N LEU A 78 11.43 2.61 4.34
CA LEU A 78 10.01 2.39 4.56
C LEU A 78 9.56 3.06 5.88
N ALA A 79 10.35 2.91 6.95
CA ALA A 79 10.08 3.55 8.23
C ALA A 79 10.21 5.08 8.15
N GLU A 80 11.26 5.59 7.50
CA GLU A 80 11.44 7.03 7.24
C GLU A 80 10.25 7.61 6.47
N SER A 81 9.73 6.88 5.47
CA SER A 81 8.54 7.31 4.72
C SER A 81 7.32 7.47 5.61
N ALA A 82 7.11 6.56 6.58
CA ALA A 82 6.05 6.69 7.56
C ALA A 82 6.22 7.93 8.44
N GLU A 83 7.45 8.19 8.87
CA GLU A 83 7.80 9.29 9.78
C GLU A 83 7.65 10.68 9.15
N THR A 84 7.59 10.79 7.81
CA THR A 84 7.32 12.06 7.12
C THR A 84 5.92 12.61 7.41
N GLY A 85 4.94 11.76 7.80
CA GLY A 85 3.54 12.16 7.97
C GLY A 85 2.81 12.53 6.68
N LEU A 86 3.42 12.32 5.51
CA LEU A 86 2.86 12.70 4.20
C LEU A 86 1.81 11.70 3.70
N PHE A 87 1.91 10.45 4.12
CA PHE A 87 1.15 9.34 3.59
C PHE A 87 0.14 8.80 4.61
N ASP A 88 -1.00 8.34 4.09
CA ASP A 88 -2.00 7.62 4.89
C ASP A 88 -1.70 6.12 4.98
N THR A 89 -1.05 5.61 3.93
CA THR A 89 -0.73 4.18 3.79
C THR A 89 0.63 4.01 3.11
N LEU A 90 1.41 3.02 3.57
CA LEU A 90 2.59 2.53 2.87
C LEU A 90 2.23 1.32 2.02
N ALA A 91 2.49 1.41 0.71
CA ALA A 91 2.17 0.36 -0.26
C ALA A 91 3.18 -0.79 -0.23
N HIS A 92 2.73 -2.00 -0.57
CA HIS A 92 3.51 -3.23 -0.79
C HIS A 92 4.80 -3.34 0.07
N PRO A 93 4.68 -3.42 1.41
CA PRO A 93 5.76 -3.10 2.35
C PRO A 93 6.95 -4.07 2.41
N ASP A 94 6.92 -5.17 1.66
CA ASP A 94 8.06 -6.08 1.50
C ASP A 94 8.40 -6.35 0.02
N LEU A 95 8.10 -5.41 -0.87
CA LEU A 95 8.35 -5.53 -2.31
C LEU A 95 9.80 -5.91 -2.64
N VAL A 96 10.73 -5.52 -1.78
CA VAL A 96 12.18 -5.81 -1.90
C VAL A 96 12.51 -7.29 -2.07
N LYS A 97 11.69 -8.20 -1.53
CA LYS A 97 11.89 -9.66 -1.68
C LYS A 97 11.90 -10.12 -3.14
N ASN A 98 11.26 -9.37 -4.01
CA ASN A 98 11.15 -9.69 -5.45
C ASN A 98 12.31 -9.13 -6.29
N GLU A 99 13.16 -8.26 -5.74
CA GLU A 99 14.33 -7.72 -6.47
C GLU A 99 15.45 -8.76 -6.58
N ALA A 100 15.65 -9.55 -5.55
CA ALA A 100 16.61 -10.65 -5.55
C ALA A 100 16.00 -11.85 -4.77
N PRO A 101 15.04 -12.57 -5.37
CA PRO A 101 14.26 -13.59 -4.67
C PRO A 101 15.13 -14.74 -4.14
N ASP A 102 16.19 -15.12 -4.87
CA ASP A 102 17.11 -16.18 -4.45
C ASP A 102 17.96 -15.79 -3.22
N ALA A 103 18.09 -14.49 -2.95
CA ALA A 103 18.80 -13.96 -1.78
C ALA A 103 17.86 -13.52 -0.66
N TRP A 104 16.56 -13.80 -0.79
CA TRP A 104 15.58 -13.45 0.24
C TRP A 104 15.55 -14.50 1.35
N GLU A 105 16.11 -14.16 2.50
CA GLU A 105 16.10 -14.99 3.71
C GLU A 105 15.35 -14.27 4.83
N PHE A 106 14.07 -14.61 5.02
CA PHE A 106 13.22 -13.93 5.99
C PHE A 106 13.82 -13.87 7.40
N ASN A 107 14.37 -14.97 7.90
CA ASN A 107 14.92 -15.02 9.26
C ASN A 107 16.14 -14.10 9.42
N ARG A 108 16.91 -13.90 8.37
CA ARG A 108 18.07 -13.02 8.37
C ARG A 108 17.67 -11.54 8.35
N ILE A 109 16.65 -11.19 7.58
CA ILE A 109 16.16 -9.81 7.46
C ILE A 109 15.17 -9.41 8.57
N ARG A 110 14.59 -10.38 9.25
CA ARG A 110 13.56 -10.18 10.28
C ARG A 110 13.89 -9.09 11.31
N PRO A 111 15.09 -9.00 11.91
CA PRO A 111 15.39 -7.95 12.89
C PRO A 111 15.26 -6.53 12.34
N PHE A 112 15.46 -6.36 11.03
CA PHE A 112 15.32 -5.05 10.34
C PHE A 112 13.85 -4.75 10.07
N ILE A 113 13.07 -5.76 9.70
CA ILE A 113 11.61 -5.66 9.59
C ILE A 113 11.02 -5.25 10.95
N GLU A 114 11.41 -5.92 12.03
CA GLU A 114 10.92 -5.63 13.40
C GLU A 114 11.17 -4.18 13.78
N ARG A 115 12.40 -3.68 13.61
CA ARG A 115 12.73 -2.28 13.90
C ARG A 115 11.94 -1.29 13.05
N ALA A 116 11.78 -1.58 11.76
CA ALA A 116 10.99 -0.73 10.87
C ALA A 116 9.52 -0.69 11.31
N LEU A 117 8.92 -1.85 11.57
CA LEU A 117 7.53 -1.94 12.02
C LEU A 117 7.29 -1.26 13.38
N ASP A 118 8.27 -1.33 14.31
CA ASP A 118 8.19 -0.62 15.59
C ASP A 118 8.17 0.90 15.39
N ARG A 119 8.90 1.43 14.42
CA ARG A 119 8.89 2.86 14.04
C ARG A 119 7.57 3.23 13.36
N ILE A 120 7.15 2.46 12.37
CA ILE A 120 5.91 2.65 11.62
C ILE A 120 4.70 2.64 12.55
N ALA A 121 4.62 1.70 13.48
CA ALA A 121 3.51 1.60 14.43
C ALA A 121 3.31 2.88 15.26
N ARG A 122 4.39 3.59 15.58
CA ARG A 122 4.30 4.86 16.34
C ARG A 122 3.72 6.02 15.54
N THR A 123 3.74 5.95 14.21
CA THR A 123 3.21 7.02 13.36
C THR A 123 1.70 6.92 13.16
N GLY A 124 1.11 5.74 13.36
CA GLY A 124 -0.30 5.48 13.09
C GLY A 124 -0.64 5.34 11.60
N VAL A 125 0.35 5.40 10.69
CA VAL A 125 0.16 5.17 9.26
C VAL A 125 -0.30 3.73 9.02
N ALA A 126 -1.19 3.53 8.05
CA ALA A 126 -1.60 2.18 7.64
C ALA A 126 -0.54 1.54 6.71
N MET A 127 -0.60 0.23 6.58
CA MET A 127 0.18 -0.49 5.58
C MET A 127 -0.74 -1.30 4.67
N GLU A 128 -0.30 -1.55 3.47
CA GLU A 128 -1.08 -2.28 2.48
C GLU A 128 -0.82 -3.79 2.56
N ILE A 129 -1.88 -4.61 2.39
CA ILE A 129 -1.74 -5.95 1.83
C ILE A 129 -2.02 -5.85 0.34
N ASN A 130 -1.01 -6.13 -0.47
CA ASN A 130 -1.04 -5.93 -1.91
C ASN A 130 -1.12 -7.27 -2.64
N THR A 131 -2.21 -7.48 -3.37
CA THR A 131 -2.47 -8.76 -4.04
C THR A 131 -1.63 -8.97 -5.30
N SER A 132 -1.03 -7.89 -5.88
CA SER A 132 -0.17 -8.01 -7.06
C SER A 132 1.08 -8.84 -6.81
N GLY A 133 1.48 -8.99 -5.55
CA GLY A 133 2.60 -9.85 -5.14
C GLY A 133 2.48 -11.29 -5.63
N LEU A 134 1.27 -11.82 -5.74
CA LEU A 134 0.99 -13.17 -6.28
C LEU A 134 1.43 -13.36 -7.74
N ASN A 135 1.74 -12.28 -8.45
CA ASN A 135 2.22 -12.30 -9.84
C ASN A 135 3.71 -11.94 -9.95
N LYS A 136 4.42 -11.89 -8.84
CA LYS A 136 5.86 -11.56 -8.78
C LYS A 136 6.71 -12.83 -8.76
N ALA A 137 8.04 -12.68 -8.70
CA ALA A 137 8.98 -13.79 -8.68
C ALA A 137 8.80 -14.70 -7.45
N LEU A 138 8.56 -14.10 -6.28
CA LEU A 138 8.05 -14.81 -5.10
C LEU A 138 6.52 -14.62 -5.07
N PRO A 139 5.73 -15.65 -5.46
CA PRO A 139 4.30 -15.51 -5.65
C PRO A 139 3.52 -15.53 -4.33
N GLU A 140 3.71 -14.52 -3.52
CA GLU A 140 2.94 -14.26 -2.30
C GLU A 140 2.55 -12.78 -2.21
N MET A 141 1.48 -12.46 -1.49
CA MET A 141 1.08 -11.07 -1.30
C MET A 141 2.17 -10.25 -0.61
N ASN A 142 2.15 -8.94 -0.82
CA ASN A 142 3.04 -8.02 -0.13
C ASN A 142 2.27 -7.26 0.97
N PRO A 143 2.55 -7.52 2.26
CA PRO A 143 3.61 -8.40 2.75
C PRO A 143 3.22 -9.87 2.74
N GLY A 144 4.26 -10.72 2.84
CA GLY A 144 4.11 -12.14 3.10
C GLY A 144 3.52 -12.42 4.50
N PRO A 145 3.02 -13.66 4.75
CA PRO A 145 2.26 -13.99 5.95
C PRO A 145 3.00 -13.74 7.27
N LEU A 146 4.31 -13.90 7.29
CA LEU A 146 5.10 -13.68 8.52
C LEU A 146 5.14 -12.21 8.90
N MET A 147 5.44 -11.32 7.95
CA MET A 147 5.45 -9.89 8.19
C MET A 147 4.04 -9.36 8.48
N LEU A 148 3.01 -9.91 7.84
CA LEU A 148 1.61 -9.53 8.10
C LEU A 148 1.21 -9.79 9.56
N ARG A 149 1.64 -10.94 10.14
CA ARG A 149 1.44 -11.21 11.58
C ARG A 149 2.18 -10.22 12.47
N MET A 150 3.44 -9.90 12.12
CA MET A 150 4.23 -8.90 12.87
C MET A 150 3.60 -7.51 12.84
N MET A 151 2.97 -7.13 11.73
CA MET A 151 2.18 -5.90 11.63
C MET A 151 0.96 -5.95 12.57
N ARG A 152 0.25 -7.09 12.59
CA ARG A 152 -0.92 -7.28 13.48
C ARG A 152 -0.55 -7.20 14.96
N GLU A 153 0.57 -7.81 15.36
CA GLU A 153 1.09 -7.76 16.74
C GLU A 153 1.35 -6.32 17.21
N ARG A 154 1.66 -5.42 16.28
CA ARG A 154 1.89 -3.98 16.52
C ARG A 154 0.65 -3.12 16.32
N ASN A 155 -0.49 -3.73 16.05
CA ASN A 155 -1.75 -3.04 15.74
C ASN A 155 -1.63 -2.03 14.58
N ILE A 156 -0.75 -2.30 13.61
CA ILE A 156 -0.64 -1.46 12.40
C ILE A 156 -1.92 -1.66 11.59
N PRO A 157 -2.66 -0.58 11.24
CA PRO A 157 -3.85 -0.68 10.42
C PRO A 157 -3.51 -1.17 9.01
N VAL A 158 -4.44 -1.88 8.36
CA VAL A 158 -4.19 -2.46 7.05
C VAL A 158 -5.25 -2.06 6.03
N VAL A 159 -4.82 -1.71 4.83
CA VAL A 159 -5.67 -1.53 3.64
C VAL A 159 -5.41 -2.65 2.64
N ILE A 160 -6.36 -2.91 1.74
CA ILE A 160 -6.17 -3.88 0.65
C ILE A 160 -5.95 -3.14 -0.65
N GLY A 161 -4.90 -3.47 -1.39
CA GLY A 161 -4.62 -2.97 -2.71
C GLY A 161 -4.35 -4.08 -3.72
N ALA A 162 -4.67 -3.82 -5.00
CA ALA A 162 -4.38 -4.73 -6.11
C ALA A 162 -3.23 -4.26 -6.98
N ASP A 163 -2.73 -3.04 -6.78
CA ASP A 163 -1.71 -2.41 -7.63
C ASP A 163 -2.04 -2.60 -9.13
N ALA A 164 -3.30 -2.27 -9.46
CA ALA A 164 -3.92 -2.59 -10.74
C ALA A 164 -3.45 -1.62 -11.82
N HIS A 165 -2.66 -2.10 -12.77
CA HIS A 165 -2.23 -1.37 -13.96
C HIS A 165 -3.16 -1.61 -15.17
N ARG A 166 -4.20 -2.41 -15.00
CA ARG A 166 -5.26 -2.69 -15.99
C ARG A 166 -6.61 -2.70 -15.30
N PRO A 167 -7.69 -2.21 -15.95
CA PRO A 167 -9.03 -2.16 -15.35
C PRO A 167 -9.54 -3.51 -14.85
N THR A 168 -9.19 -4.60 -15.53
CA THR A 168 -9.59 -5.97 -15.20
C THR A 168 -8.96 -6.49 -13.90
N ARG A 169 -7.97 -5.79 -13.36
CA ARG A 169 -7.29 -6.18 -12.12
C ARG A 169 -7.70 -5.36 -10.89
N VAL A 170 -8.61 -4.42 -11.05
CA VAL A 170 -9.17 -3.67 -9.93
C VAL A 170 -9.96 -4.62 -9.03
N GLY A 171 -9.57 -4.70 -7.76
CA GLY A 171 -10.16 -5.63 -6.80
C GLY A 171 -9.75 -7.10 -6.95
N ASP A 172 -8.74 -7.39 -7.81
CA ASP A 172 -8.25 -8.74 -8.04
C ASP A 172 -7.77 -9.38 -6.73
N ARG A 173 -8.27 -10.60 -6.45
CA ARG A 173 -7.93 -11.41 -5.28
C ARG A 173 -8.20 -10.77 -3.90
N TYR A 174 -9.13 -9.82 -3.81
CA TYR A 174 -9.49 -9.19 -2.53
C TYR A 174 -10.09 -10.18 -1.53
N GLU A 175 -10.86 -11.17 -1.99
CA GLU A 175 -11.39 -12.23 -1.13
C GLU A 175 -10.26 -13.06 -0.48
N GLU A 176 -9.21 -13.34 -1.25
CA GLU A 176 -8.03 -14.04 -0.76
C GLU A 176 -7.24 -13.18 0.24
N ALA A 177 -7.12 -11.88 -0.04
CA ALA A 177 -6.48 -10.93 0.89
C ALA A 177 -7.23 -10.86 2.23
N LEU A 178 -8.57 -10.82 2.21
CA LEU A 178 -9.39 -10.86 3.44
C LEU A 178 -9.14 -12.14 4.24
N THR A 179 -8.97 -13.27 3.57
CA THR A 179 -8.65 -14.56 4.22
C THR A 179 -7.25 -14.54 4.84
N HIS A 180 -6.25 -13.94 4.15
CA HIS A 180 -4.91 -13.76 4.70
C HIS A 180 -4.91 -12.87 5.95
N LEU A 181 -5.71 -11.81 5.94
CA LEU A 181 -5.88 -10.92 7.09
C LEU A 181 -6.48 -11.64 8.30
N GLU A 182 -7.56 -12.40 8.10
CA GLU A 182 -8.16 -13.21 9.17
C GLU A 182 -7.17 -14.21 9.75
N ASN A 183 -6.40 -14.91 8.91
CA ASN A 183 -5.36 -15.86 9.32
C ASN A 183 -4.21 -15.18 10.09
N ALA A 184 -3.97 -13.90 9.85
CA ALA A 184 -3.00 -13.09 10.61
C ALA A 184 -3.59 -12.49 11.90
N GLY A 185 -4.90 -12.68 12.18
CA GLY A 185 -5.58 -12.19 13.37
C GLY A 185 -6.16 -10.79 13.24
N TYR A 186 -6.28 -10.25 12.03
CA TYR A 186 -7.05 -9.02 11.79
C TYR A 186 -8.54 -9.31 11.79
N HIS A 187 -9.32 -8.36 12.33
CA HIS A 187 -10.78 -8.40 12.33
C HIS A 187 -11.40 -7.27 11.50
N GLN A 188 -10.58 -6.31 11.11
CA GLN A 188 -10.97 -5.11 10.40
C GLN A 188 -9.98 -4.81 9.27
N VAL A 189 -10.46 -4.12 8.23
CA VAL A 189 -9.66 -3.46 7.21
C VAL A 189 -9.92 -1.98 7.24
N SER A 190 -8.93 -1.20 6.87
CA SER A 190 -9.02 0.26 6.82
C SER A 190 -9.29 0.74 5.40
N LEU A 191 -10.02 1.85 5.31
CA LEU A 191 -10.14 2.68 4.11
C LEU A 191 -9.99 4.15 4.50
N PHE A 192 -9.73 5.01 3.53
CA PHE A 192 -9.59 6.44 3.79
C PHE A 192 -10.57 7.26 2.96
N LEU A 193 -11.28 8.18 3.61
CA LEU A 193 -12.07 9.23 2.98
C LEU A 193 -11.66 10.55 3.57
N GLU A 194 -11.35 11.53 2.71
CA GLU A 194 -10.88 12.85 3.13
C GLU A 194 -9.67 12.77 4.09
N ARG A 195 -8.75 11.85 3.81
CA ARG A 195 -7.57 11.58 4.65
C ARG A 195 -7.90 11.09 6.07
N ARG A 196 -9.14 10.64 6.29
CA ARG A 196 -9.58 10.08 7.57
C ARG A 196 -9.76 8.59 7.44
N ARG A 197 -9.09 7.85 8.31
CA ARG A 197 -9.19 6.39 8.38
C ARG A 197 -10.57 5.99 8.91
N GLN A 198 -11.15 5.01 8.25
CA GLN A 198 -12.34 4.30 8.68
C GLN A 198 -12.03 2.81 8.69
N ASP A 199 -12.33 2.15 9.80
CA ASP A 199 -12.10 0.72 9.95
C ASP A 199 -13.43 -0.01 9.81
N ILE A 200 -13.48 -1.00 8.92
CA ILE A 200 -14.67 -1.81 8.67
C ILE A 200 -14.40 -3.29 9.00
N PRO A 201 -15.37 -4.01 9.58
CA PRO A 201 -15.22 -5.44 9.84
C PRO A 201 -14.92 -6.20 8.55
N ILE A 202 -14.01 -7.18 8.61
CA ILE A 202 -13.67 -8.04 7.45
C ILE A 202 -14.92 -8.72 6.88
N ALA A 203 -15.85 -9.15 7.74
CA ALA A 203 -17.11 -9.74 7.29
C ALA A 203 -17.95 -8.78 6.42
N ALA A 204 -18.01 -7.49 6.77
CA ALA A 204 -18.69 -6.47 5.99
C ALA A 204 -17.97 -6.17 4.67
N ALA A 205 -16.63 -6.07 4.70
CA ALA A 205 -15.83 -5.92 3.49
C ALA A 205 -16.05 -7.09 2.53
N ARG A 206 -16.03 -8.32 3.04
CA ARG A 206 -16.29 -9.54 2.27
C ARG A 206 -17.70 -9.56 1.65
N ALA A 207 -18.70 -9.13 2.41
CA ALA A 207 -20.08 -9.05 1.90
C ALA A 207 -20.19 -8.04 0.74
N SER A 208 -19.47 -6.93 0.80
CA SER A 208 -19.49 -5.90 -0.24
C SER A 208 -18.89 -6.38 -1.58
N LEU A 209 -17.92 -7.30 -1.56
CA LEU A 209 -17.33 -7.86 -2.78
C LEU A 209 -18.33 -8.72 -3.57
N ARG A 210 -19.27 -9.38 -2.88
CA ARG A 210 -20.26 -10.27 -3.48
C ARG A 210 -21.41 -9.53 -4.14
N THR A 211 -21.64 -8.27 -3.76
CA THR A 211 -22.72 -7.44 -4.30
C THR A 211 -22.30 -6.60 -5.50
N ALA A 212 -21.01 -6.55 -5.81
CA ALA A 212 -20.51 -5.84 -6.98
C ALA A 212 -20.96 -6.60 -8.25
N PRO A 213 -21.63 -5.94 -9.22
CA PRO A 213 -21.95 -6.58 -10.49
C PRO A 213 -20.66 -6.99 -11.22
N PRO A 214 -20.64 -8.14 -11.93
CA PRO A 214 -19.48 -8.52 -12.70
C PRO A 214 -19.17 -7.42 -13.72
N VAL A 215 -17.89 -7.00 -13.75
CA VAL A 215 -17.41 -6.05 -14.77
C VAL A 215 -17.59 -6.72 -16.12
N ALA A 216 -18.50 -6.20 -16.93
CA ALA A 216 -18.71 -6.71 -18.29
C ALA A 216 -17.37 -6.66 -19.05
N ALA A 217 -16.90 -7.84 -19.49
CA ALA A 217 -15.75 -7.92 -20.39
C ALA A 217 -16.11 -7.17 -21.69
N ARG A 218 -15.37 -6.13 -21.98
CA ARG A 218 -15.41 -5.45 -23.28
C ARG A 218 -14.25 -5.91 -24.14
#